data_f7e57c0ee67be1c402143165f3d41ca8
#
_entry.id   f7e57c0ee67be1c402143165f3d41ca8
#
_cell.length_a   1.000
_cell.length_b   1.000
_cell.length_c   1.000
_cell.angle_alpha   90.00
_cell.angle_beta   90.00
_cell.angle_gamma   90.00
#
_symmetry.space_group_name_H-M   'P 1'
#
loop_
_entity.id
_entity.type
_entity.pdbx_description
1 polymer ?
#
loop_
_entity_poly.entity_id
_entity_poly.type
_entity_poly.pdbx_seq_one_letter_code
_entity_poly.pdbx_strand_id
1 'polypeptide(L)'
;PEGCCSAFGRGAAESGEVMASPYDGRAHTLHGGGADVCRGPYSVRVTFQTSPASTPAALIAFEGGDGAGKSTQLRLLAESLRERGMPVLLTREPGGSALGEQIRSLVLDPEHAPVDPRTEALLFAASRSAHVQRTLLPALREGSTVLTDRYLDSSVAYQGAARELGTQTVRDLNLWAVDGLLPDLTVLLDVPEETGRARRAERAADRMEQEPAPFHEEVRQAFLELARQAPQRYLVLQADAPVE
;
A
#
# COMPACT_ATOMS: atom_id res chain seq x y z
N PRO A 1 7.24 51.79 -39.31
CA PRO A 1 6.69 50.97 -40.35
C PRO A 1 6.74 49.49 -39.93
N GLU A 2 5.59 49.00 -39.75
CA GLU A 2 5.01 47.95 -40.59
C GLU A 2 5.80 46.63 -40.60
N GLY A 3 5.32 45.51 -40.31
CA GLY A 3 3.96 45.09 -40.34
C GLY A 3 3.88 43.55 -40.18
N CYS A 4 2.68 43.17 -39.94
CA CYS A 4 1.99 41.95 -40.35
C CYS A 4 2.28 40.64 -39.62
N CYS A 5 1.32 40.24 -38.79
CA CYS A 5 0.26 39.20 -39.00
C CYS A 5 0.78 37.80 -39.28
N SER A 6 0.44 36.85 -38.48
CA SER A 6 -0.85 36.12 -38.35
C SER A 6 -0.67 34.98 -37.32
N ALA A 7 -1.52 34.89 -36.32
CA ALA A 7 -2.66 34.04 -36.10
C ALA A 7 -2.50 32.53 -36.28
N PHE A 8 -3.02 31.86 -35.27
CA PHE A 8 -3.38 30.43 -35.05
C PHE A 8 -2.45 29.73 -34.01
N GLY A 9 -2.92 29.16 -32.97
CA GLY A 9 -4.22 28.63 -32.57
C GLY A 9 -4.20 28.30 -31.10
N ARG A 10 -5.33 28.44 -30.47
CA ARG A 10 -5.56 28.06 -29.07
C ARG A 10 -5.50 26.54 -28.93
N GLY A 11 -4.54 26.04 -28.15
CA GLY A 11 -4.58 24.71 -27.57
C GLY A 11 -4.58 24.86 -26.06
N ALA A 12 -5.68 24.52 -25.42
CA ALA A 12 -5.79 24.49 -23.98
C ALA A 12 -4.76 23.51 -23.42
N ALA A 13 -3.79 24.02 -22.67
CA ALA A 13 -2.92 23.20 -21.85
C ALA A 13 -3.71 22.85 -20.59
N GLU A 14 -4.18 21.60 -20.50
CA GLU A 14 -4.61 21.02 -19.23
C GLU A 14 -3.39 20.94 -18.32
N SER A 15 -3.46 21.67 -17.21
CA SER A 15 -2.45 21.67 -16.15
C SER A 15 -2.50 20.36 -15.39
N GLY A 16 -1.70 19.38 -15.79
CA GLY A 16 -1.39 18.22 -14.96
C GLY A 16 -0.38 18.65 -13.89
N GLU A 17 -0.72 18.50 -12.62
CA GLU A 17 0.24 18.66 -11.53
C GLU A 17 1.35 17.61 -11.66
N VAL A 18 2.57 18.09 -11.70
CA VAL A 18 3.78 17.28 -11.80
C VAL A 18 4.33 17.08 -10.40
N MET A 19 4.28 15.85 -9.88
CA MET A 19 4.99 15.50 -8.65
C MET A 19 6.34 14.89 -9.00
N ALA A 20 7.42 15.46 -8.47
CA ALA A 20 8.77 14.94 -8.63
C ALA A 20 9.03 13.81 -7.62
N SER A 21 9.54 12.67 -8.09
CA SER A 21 10.07 11.62 -7.21
C SER A 21 11.38 12.11 -6.56
N PRO A 22 11.57 11.93 -5.25
CA PRO A 22 12.79 12.32 -4.58
C PRO A 22 14.01 11.46 -4.96
N TYR A 23 13.82 10.36 -5.70
CA TYR A 23 14.87 9.37 -5.95
C TYR A 23 15.53 9.45 -7.33
N ASP A 24 14.91 10.07 -8.35
CA ASP A 24 15.45 10.13 -9.70
C ASP A 24 15.35 11.48 -10.40
N GLY A 25 14.74 12.47 -9.74
CA GLY A 25 14.58 13.83 -10.27
C GLY A 25 13.68 13.91 -11.52
N ARG A 26 12.90 12.86 -11.83
CA ARG A 26 12.01 12.83 -12.99
C ARG A 26 10.56 13.04 -12.59
N ALA A 27 9.88 13.87 -13.36
CA ALA A 27 8.43 14.08 -13.24
C ALA A 27 7.70 12.95 -13.98
N HIS A 28 6.81 12.24 -13.29
CA HIS A 28 5.99 11.19 -13.89
C HIS A 28 4.55 11.67 -14.06
N THR A 29 4.08 11.68 -15.31
CA THR A 29 2.67 11.88 -15.63
C THR A 29 2.04 10.51 -15.88
N LEU A 30 1.06 10.11 -15.07
CA LEU A 30 0.34 8.85 -15.25
C LEU A 30 -0.65 8.99 -16.42
N HIS A 31 -0.46 8.21 -17.49
CA HIS A 31 -1.32 8.20 -18.69
C HIS A 31 -1.76 6.78 -19.05
N GLY A 32 -3.00 6.54 -19.23
CA GLY A 32 -3.94 5.48 -19.18
C GLY A 32 -3.87 4.27 -20.11
N GLY A 33 -4.22 3.16 -19.59
CA GLY A 33 -4.72 1.91 -20.13
C GLY A 33 -5.24 1.08 -18.95
N GLY A 34 -6.54 0.72 -18.97
CA GLY A 34 -7.19 0.19 -17.79
C GLY A 34 -6.96 -1.30 -17.52
N ALA A 35 -6.71 -1.66 -16.29
CA ALA A 35 -6.85 -3.01 -15.75
C ALA A 35 -8.06 -3.09 -14.81
N ASP A 36 -8.95 -4.04 -15.03
CA ASP A 36 -10.05 -4.31 -14.10
C ASP A 36 -9.47 -5.02 -12.85
N VAL A 37 -9.57 -4.37 -11.70
CA VAL A 37 -8.95 -4.84 -10.45
C VAL A 37 -9.88 -5.74 -9.64
N CYS A 38 -11.17 -5.82 -10.00
CA CYS A 38 -12.13 -6.72 -9.35
C CYS A 38 -13.16 -7.20 -10.37
N ARG A 39 -13.43 -8.51 -10.42
CA ARG A 39 -14.65 -9.07 -11.00
C ARG A 39 -15.68 -9.15 -9.87
N GLY A 40 -16.52 -8.12 -9.75
CA GLY A 40 -17.61 -8.01 -8.78
C GLY A 40 -18.40 -6.73 -9.05
N PRO A 41 -19.51 -6.45 -8.36
CA PRO A 41 -20.31 -5.24 -8.59
C PRO A 41 -19.53 -3.92 -8.41
N TYR A 42 -18.28 -3.99 -7.95
CA TYR A 42 -17.36 -2.87 -7.81
C TYR A 42 -16.08 -3.12 -8.60
N SER A 43 -16.17 -3.20 -9.94
CA SER A 43 -14.95 -3.20 -10.77
C SER A 43 -14.37 -1.79 -10.77
N VAL A 44 -13.21 -1.62 -10.14
CA VAL A 44 -12.42 -0.40 -10.27
C VAL A 44 -11.47 -0.58 -11.44
N ARG A 45 -11.63 0.23 -12.46
CA ARG A 45 -10.71 0.28 -13.58
C ARG A 45 -9.58 1.25 -13.24
N VAL A 46 -8.43 0.74 -12.82
CA VAL A 46 -7.20 1.54 -12.76
C VAL A 46 -6.66 1.67 -14.17
N THR A 47 -6.73 2.88 -14.73
CA THR A 47 -6.21 3.15 -16.08
C THR A 47 -4.76 3.60 -15.98
N PHE A 48 -3.84 2.78 -16.49
CA PHE A 48 -2.45 3.18 -16.73
C PHE A 48 -2.32 3.59 -18.20
N GLN A 49 -1.80 4.79 -18.49
CA GLN A 49 -1.47 5.18 -19.87
C GLN A 49 -0.14 4.54 -20.26
N THR A 50 -0.16 3.55 -21.12
CA THR A 50 1.06 2.94 -21.66
C THR A 50 1.48 3.69 -22.93
N SER A 51 2.59 4.42 -22.83
CA SER A 51 3.43 4.66 -24.01
C SER A 51 4.22 3.36 -24.29
N PRO A 52 4.48 2.94 -25.51
CA PRO A 52 5.10 1.65 -25.82
C PRO A 52 6.59 1.52 -25.44
N ALA A 53 7.10 2.40 -24.59
CA ALA A 53 8.47 2.36 -24.09
C ALA A 53 8.51 2.62 -22.59
N SER A 54 8.45 1.56 -21.78
CA SER A 54 8.53 1.48 -20.33
C SER A 54 7.28 1.90 -19.54
N THR A 55 6.53 0.92 -19.06
CA THR A 55 5.59 1.12 -17.95
C THR A 55 6.40 1.60 -16.74
N PRO A 56 6.06 2.75 -16.13
CA PRO A 56 6.80 3.19 -14.94
C PRO A 56 6.60 2.17 -13.81
N ALA A 57 7.69 1.83 -13.13
CA ALA A 57 7.64 1.05 -11.91
C ALA A 57 6.76 1.78 -10.89
N ALA A 58 5.90 1.05 -10.20
CA ALA A 58 4.99 1.62 -9.20
C ALA A 58 5.01 0.76 -7.92
N LEU A 59 4.90 1.42 -6.77
CA LEU A 59 4.68 0.76 -5.48
C LEU A 59 3.20 0.90 -5.10
N ILE A 60 2.49 -0.22 -5.03
CA ILE A 60 1.08 -0.27 -4.63
C ILE A 60 0.97 -1.07 -3.33
N ALA A 61 0.47 -0.45 -2.29
CA ALA A 61 0.21 -1.10 -1.01
C ALA A 61 -1.27 -1.44 -0.85
N PHE A 62 -1.56 -2.63 -0.32
CA PHE A 62 -2.90 -3.01 0.12
C PHE A 62 -2.96 -2.98 1.63
N GLU A 63 -3.93 -2.22 2.15
CA GLU A 63 -4.13 -2.02 3.57
C GLU A 63 -5.55 -2.42 3.99
N GLY A 64 -5.78 -2.50 5.28
CA GLY A 64 -7.06 -2.89 5.89
C GLY A 64 -6.88 -3.96 6.96
N GLY A 65 -7.96 -4.24 7.69
CA GLY A 65 -7.99 -5.22 8.77
C GLY A 65 -7.64 -6.63 8.31
N ASP A 66 -7.41 -7.53 9.27
CA ASP A 66 -7.18 -8.93 8.97
C ASP A 66 -8.48 -9.60 8.54
N GLY A 67 -8.42 -10.44 7.49
CA GLY A 67 -9.59 -11.01 6.84
C GLY A 67 -10.26 -10.10 5.81
N ALA A 68 -9.75 -8.88 5.54
CA ALA A 68 -10.29 -7.98 4.53
C ALA A 68 -10.15 -8.47 3.08
N GLY A 69 -9.38 -9.54 2.83
CA GLY A 69 -9.20 -10.10 1.50
C GLY A 69 -7.99 -9.57 0.73
N LYS A 70 -7.09 -8.84 1.39
CA LYS A 70 -5.89 -8.24 0.77
C LYS A 70 -5.11 -9.19 -0.11
N SER A 71 -4.68 -10.33 0.43
CA SER A 71 -3.85 -11.32 -0.29
C SER A 71 -4.57 -11.90 -1.52
N THR A 72 -5.90 -12.03 -1.50
CA THR A 72 -6.70 -12.46 -2.65
C THR A 72 -6.68 -11.40 -3.74
N GLN A 73 -6.96 -10.16 -3.40
CA GLN A 73 -6.99 -9.04 -4.36
C GLN A 73 -5.60 -8.76 -4.95
N LEU A 74 -4.55 -8.84 -4.12
CA LEU A 74 -3.16 -8.73 -4.58
C LEU A 74 -2.81 -9.78 -5.63
N ARG A 75 -3.19 -11.05 -5.39
CA ARG A 75 -2.94 -12.13 -6.34
C ARG A 75 -3.67 -11.91 -7.66
N LEU A 76 -4.95 -11.56 -7.62
CA LEU A 76 -5.76 -11.29 -8.82
C LEU A 76 -5.19 -10.11 -9.62
N LEU A 77 -4.81 -9.02 -8.95
CA LEU A 77 -4.18 -7.88 -9.59
C LEU A 77 -2.83 -8.26 -10.22
N ALA A 78 -2.00 -9.02 -9.50
CA ALA A 78 -0.71 -9.47 -10.00
C ALA A 78 -0.85 -10.33 -11.26
N GLU A 79 -1.82 -11.25 -11.28
CA GLU A 79 -2.15 -12.09 -12.43
C GLU A 79 -2.57 -11.22 -13.64
N SER A 80 -3.50 -10.29 -13.42
CA SER A 80 -3.98 -9.39 -14.48
C SER A 80 -2.88 -8.49 -15.06
N LEU A 81 -1.97 -7.99 -14.23
CA LEU A 81 -0.84 -7.18 -14.72
C LEU A 81 0.18 -8.03 -15.48
N ARG A 82 0.48 -9.26 -15.02
CA ARG A 82 1.38 -10.18 -15.71
C ARG A 82 0.84 -10.62 -17.07
N GLU A 83 -0.46 -10.88 -17.20
CA GLU A 83 -1.11 -11.17 -18.48
C GLU A 83 -0.96 -10.02 -19.50
N ARG A 84 -0.75 -8.80 -19.01
CA ARG A 84 -0.46 -7.61 -19.84
C ARG A 84 1.04 -7.40 -20.10
N GLY A 85 1.87 -8.37 -19.70
CA GLY A 85 3.32 -8.32 -19.93
C GLY A 85 4.07 -7.39 -18.95
N MET A 86 3.43 -6.96 -17.84
CA MET A 86 4.08 -6.12 -16.84
C MET A 86 4.88 -6.97 -15.87
N PRO A 87 6.15 -6.62 -15.56
CA PRO A 87 6.89 -7.29 -14.49
C PRO A 87 6.29 -6.89 -13.13
N VAL A 88 5.93 -7.91 -12.33
CA VAL A 88 5.27 -7.71 -11.03
C VAL A 88 5.99 -8.49 -9.95
N LEU A 89 6.43 -7.77 -8.91
CA LEU A 89 6.84 -8.33 -7.63
C LEU A 89 5.65 -8.33 -6.66
N LEU A 90 5.29 -9.50 -6.14
CA LEU A 90 4.30 -9.64 -5.07
C LEU A 90 5.02 -9.91 -3.76
N THR A 91 4.73 -9.13 -2.72
CA THR A 91 5.40 -9.22 -1.43
C THR A 91 4.46 -8.85 -0.26
N ARG A 92 4.98 -8.86 0.98
CA ARG A 92 4.18 -8.55 2.19
C ARG A 92 5.02 -8.00 3.32
N GLU A 93 4.37 -7.34 4.27
CA GLU A 93 4.94 -6.92 5.54
C GLU A 93 4.13 -7.43 6.76
N PRO A 94 4.79 -7.67 7.91
CA PRO A 94 6.24 -7.76 8.06
C PRO A 94 6.81 -8.95 7.30
N GLY A 95 8.07 -8.87 6.85
CA GLY A 95 8.72 -9.92 6.07
C GLY A 95 9.29 -9.42 4.74
N GLY A 96 9.18 -10.23 3.69
CA GLY A 96 9.59 -9.89 2.33
C GLY A 96 11.09 -9.81 2.07
N SER A 97 11.93 -10.10 3.07
CA SER A 97 13.38 -10.24 2.98
C SER A 97 13.86 -11.25 4.02
N ALA A 98 15.05 -11.85 3.84
CA ALA A 98 15.55 -12.86 4.76
C ALA A 98 15.58 -12.37 6.23
N LEU A 99 16.05 -11.16 6.49
CA LEU A 99 16.03 -10.56 7.82
C LEU A 99 14.60 -10.19 8.25
N GLY A 100 13.79 -9.66 7.33
CA GLY A 100 12.40 -9.32 7.60
C GLY A 100 11.56 -10.52 8.03
N GLU A 101 11.79 -11.71 7.47
CA GLU A 101 11.11 -12.95 7.86
C GLU A 101 11.51 -13.42 9.28
N GLN A 102 12.77 -13.23 9.68
CA GLN A 102 13.20 -13.50 11.05
C GLN A 102 12.52 -12.55 12.05
N ILE A 103 12.44 -11.29 11.71
CA ILE A 103 11.74 -10.29 12.55
C ILE A 103 10.24 -10.61 12.58
N ARG A 104 9.64 -11.03 11.46
CA ARG A 104 8.24 -11.46 11.40
C ARG A 104 7.96 -12.58 12.39
N SER A 105 8.79 -13.62 12.43
CA SER A 105 8.61 -14.71 13.38
C SER A 105 8.73 -14.23 14.84
N LEU A 106 9.59 -13.28 15.14
CA LEU A 106 9.70 -12.70 16.48
C LEU A 106 8.48 -11.86 16.87
N VAL A 107 7.99 -11.00 15.98
CA VAL A 107 6.95 -10.03 16.33
C VAL A 107 5.53 -10.61 16.28
N LEU A 108 5.30 -11.67 15.51
CA LEU A 108 3.97 -12.30 15.38
C LEU A 108 3.77 -13.56 16.21
N ASP A 109 4.84 -14.13 16.78
CA ASP A 109 4.74 -15.33 17.60
C ASP A 109 4.01 -15.04 18.92
N PRO A 110 2.91 -15.75 19.22
CA PRO A 110 2.21 -15.64 20.50
C PRO A 110 3.08 -15.99 21.72
N GLU A 111 4.12 -16.82 21.56
CA GLU A 111 5.01 -17.19 22.68
C GLU A 111 5.83 -16.00 23.21
N HIS A 112 5.98 -14.93 22.41
CA HIS A 112 6.68 -13.71 22.84
C HIS A 112 5.76 -12.68 23.54
N ALA A 113 4.47 -12.99 23.68
CA ALA A 113 3.54 -12.09 24.37
C ALA A 113 3.82 -12.03 25.91
N PRO A 114 3.66 -10.85 26.55
CA PRO A 114 3.39 -9.55 25.94
C PRO A 114 4.63 -8.87 25.38
N VAL A 115 4.51 -8.18 24.25
CA VAL A 115 5.54 -7.31 23.72
C VAL A 115 5.15 -5.86 23.99
N ASP A 116 6.07 -5.05 24.56
CA ASP A 116 5.75 -3.65 24.78
C ASP A 116 5.55 -2.88 23.46
N PRO A 117 4.67 -1.86 23.44
CA PRO A 117 4.30 -1.16 22.21
C PRO A 117 5.48 -0.54 21.45
N ARG A 118 6.51 -0.04 22.14
CA ARG A 118 7.67 0.59 21.48
C ARG A 118 8.55 -0.46 20.83
N THR A 119 8.82 -1.57 21.52
CA THR A 119 9.57 -2.71 20.94
C THR A 119 8.83 -3.27 19.73
N GLU A 120 7.50 -3.41 19.81
CA GLU A 120 6.66 -3.83 18.68
C GLU A 120 6.84 -2.88 17.48
N ALA A 121 6.70 -1.57 17.68
CA ALA A 121 6.87 -0.58 16.62
C ALA A 121 8.26 -0.58 15.99
N LEU A 122 9.31 -0.73 16.80
CA LEU A 122 10.70 -0.81 16.33
C LEU A 122 10.96 -2.07 15.51
N LEU A 123 10.41 -3.21 15.91
CA LEU A 123 10.54 -4.47 15.16
C LEU A 123 9.83 -4.36 13.80
N PHE A 124 8.61 -3.82 13.74
CA PHE A 124 7.92 -3.59 12.47
C PHE A 124 8.70 -2.62 11.57
N ALA A 125 9.23 -1.52 12.11
CA ALA A 125 10.03 -0.57 11.36
C ALA A 125 11.36 -1.19 10.86
N ALA A 126 12.03 -2.01 11.66
CA ALA A 126 13.26 -2.72 11.27
C ALA A 126 13.00 -3.73 10.15
N SER A 127 11.91 -4.51 10.24
CA SER A 127 11.49 -5.44 9.19
C SER A 127 11.23 -4.70 7.88
N ARG A 128 10.52 -3.58 7.93
CA ARG A 128 10.19 -2.72 6.79
C ARG A 128 11.45 -2.13 6.16
N SER A 129 12.37 -1.60 6.96
CA SER A 129 13.63 -1.06 6.45
C SER A 129 14.44 -2.11 5.68
N ALA A 130 14.55 -3.33 6.23
CA ALA A 130 15.22 -4.44 5.56
C ALA A 130 14.51 -4.84 4.25
N HIS A 131 13.17 -4.85 4.24
CA HIS A 131 12.34 -5.15 3.09
C HIS A 131 12.52 -4.11 1.98
N VAL A 132 12.43 -2.82 2.31
CA VAL A 132 12.65 -1.72 1.35
C VAL A 132 14.02 -1.83 0.68
N GLN A 133 15.07 -1.93 1.47
CA GLN A 133 16.45 -1.90 0.94
C GLN A 133 16.79 -3.18 0.15
N ARG A 134 16.31 -4.34 0.55
CA ARG A 134 16.71 -5.62 -0.03
C ARG A 134 15.79 -6.11 -1.13
N THR A 135 14.56 -5.61 -1.19
CA THR A 135 13.51 -6.18 -2.05
C THR A 135 12.80 -5.10 -2.88
N LEU A 136 12.22 -4.07 -2.24
CA LEU A 136 11.40 -3.10 -2.98
C LEU A 136 12.24 -2.21 -3.90
N LEU A 137 13.28 -1.56 -3.38
CA LEU A 137 14.11 -0.65 -4.17
C LEU A 137 14.80 -1.34 -5.36
N PRO A 138 15.37 -2.56 -5.23
CA PRO A 138 15.89 -3.29 -6.39
C PRO A 138 14.85 -3.55 -7.45
N ALA A 139 13.66 -4.06 -7.07
CA ALA A 139 12.58 -4.37 -8.01
C ALA A 139 12.06 -3.12 -8.74
N LEU A 140 11.87 -2.01 -8.02
CA LEU A 140 11.46 -0.73 -8.60
C LEU A 140 12.50 -0.20 -9.59
N ARG A 141 13.79 -0.31 -9.27
CA ARG A 141 14.89 0.09 -10.17
C ARG A 141 14.97 -0.78 -11.43
N GLU A 142 14.56 -2.03 -11.34
CA GLU A 142 14.46 -2.96 -12.48
C GLU A 142 13.18 -2.75 -13.31
N GLY A 143 12.33 -1.80 -12.93
CA GLY A 143 11.10 -1.47 -13.66
C GLY A 143 9.90 -2.34 -13.28
N SER A 144 9.97 -3.11 -12.19
CA SER A 144 8.84 -3.93 -11.73
C SER A 144 7.81 -3.08 -10.98
N THR A 145 6.52 -3.37 -11.23
CA THR A 145 5.45 -2.94 -10.33
C THR A 145 5.49 -3.79 -9.07
N VAL A 146 5.60 -3.14 -7.91
CA VAL A 146 5.61 -3.81 -6.60
C VAL A 146 4.22 -3.74 -5.99
N LEU A 147 3.66 -4.91 -5.65
CA LEU A 147 2.41 -5.05 -4.91
C LEU A 147 2.72 -5.61 -3.52
N THR A 148 2.41 -4.86 -2.47
CA THR A 148 2.68 -5.29 -1.08
C THR A 148 1.42 -5.44 -0.25
N ASP A 149 1.29 -6.57 0.47
CA ASP A 149 0.30 -6.76 1.53
C ASP A 149 0.83 -6.06 2.77
N ARG A 150 0.27 -4.92 3.10
CA ARG A 150 0.67 -3.96 4.13
C ARG A 150 1.95 -3.18 3.81
N TYR A 151 2.00 -1.97 4.38
CA TYR A 151 3.15 -1.10 4.37
C TYR A 151 3.15 -0.20 5.64
N LEU A 152 3.75 0.99 5.56
CA LEU A 152 3.93 1.86 6.75
C LEU A 152 2.61 2.31 7.39
N ASP A 153 1.53 2.44 6.63
CA ASP A 153 0.23 2.89 7.15
C ASP A 153 -0.37 1.84 8.12
N SER A 154 -0.05 0.53 7.96
CA SER A 154 -0.33 -0.48 8.98
C SER A 154 0.30 -0.14 10.33
N SER A 155 1.57 0.28 10.37
CA SER A 155 2.19 0.66 11.65
C SER A 155 1.56 1.90 12.26
N VAL A 156 1.18 2.88 11.45
CA VAL A 156 0.48 4.09 11.94
C VAL A 156 -0.86 3.72 12.56
N ALA A 157 -1.61 2.79 11.96
CA ALA A 157 -2.90 2.33 12.48
C ALA A 157 -2.74 1.44 13.73
N TYR A 158 -1.89 0.41 13.67
CA TYR A 158 -1.74 -0.56 14.76
C TYR A 158 -0.95 0.01 15.94
N GLN A 159 0.28 0.49 15.70
CA GLN A 159 1.15 0.97 16.77
C GLN A 159 0.87 2.44 17.12
N GLY A 160 0.58 3.26 16.11
CA GLY A 160 0.34 4.69 16.33
C GLY A 160 -0.98 4.99 17.02
N ALA A 161 -2.09 4.46 16.49
CA ALA A 161 -3.42 4.66 17.04
C ALA A 161 -3.75 3.61 18.11
N ALA A 162 -3.93 2.34 17.74
CA ALA A 162 -4.47 1.33 18.63
C ALA A 162 -3.54 0.96 19.82
N ARG A 163 -2.20 1.11 19.70
CA ARG A 163 -1.24 1.04 20.81
C ARG A 163 -0.97 2.39 21.47
N GLU A 164 -1.64 3.46 21.06
CA GLU A 164 -1.52 4.80 21.64
C GLU A 164 -0.11 5.41 21.67
N LEU A 165 0.80 4.98 20.77
CA LEU A 165 2.14 5.57 20.65
C LEU A 165 2.14 6.95 19.97
N GLY A 166 1.00 7.36 19.41
CA GLY A 166 0.84 8.57 18.63
C GLY A 166 1.11 8.33 17.13
N THR A 167 0.10 8.62 16.31
CA THR A 167 0.14 8.37 14.86
C THR A 167 1.29 9.10 14.17
N GLN A 168 1.55 10.36 14.57
CA GLN A 168 2.64 11.15 13.99
C GLN A 168 4.01 10.56 14.36
N THR A 169 4.22 10.18 15.63
CA THR A 169 5.49 9.58 16.09
C THR A 169 5.82 8.30 15.32
N VAL A 170 4.83 7.42 15.17
CA VAL A 170 5.02 6.15 14.44
C VAL A 170 5.19 6.40 12.95
N ARG A 171 4.50 7.39 12.38
CA ARG A 171 4.68 7.81 10.99
C ARG A 171 6.11 8.28 10.73
N ASP A 172 6.64 9.17 11.57
CA ASP A 172 8.00 9.72 11.43
C ASP A 172 9.07 8.63 11.55
N LEU A 173 8.92 7.71 12.52
CA LEU A 173 9.76 6.53 12.66
C LEU A 173 9.80 5.70 11.36
N ASN A 174 8.64 5.44 10.79
CA ASN A 174 8.53 4.62 9.58
C ASN A 174 9.01 5.35 8.33
N LEU A 175 8.76 6.66 8.19
CA LEU A 175 9.31 7.46 7.10
C LEU A 175 10.84 7.46 7.12
N TRP A 176 11.44 7.61 8.30
CA TRP A 176 12.88 7.47 8.47
C TRP A 176 13.38 6.06 8.09
N ALA A 177 12.68 5.01 8.54
CA ALA A 177 13.05 3.61 8.28
C ALA A 177 13.03 3.25 6.78
N VAL A 178 12.19 3.91 5.99
CA VAL A 178 12.04 3.65 4.54
C VAL A 178 12.67 4.74 3.66
N ASP A 179 13.41 5.66 4.27
CA ASP A 179 14.04 6.79 3.56
C ASP A 179 13.03 7.61 2.73
N GLY A 180 11.83 7.81 3.28
CA GLY A 180 10.74 8.55 2.67
C GLY A 180 9.98 7.84 1.54
N LEU A 181 10.31 6.59 1.20
CA LEU A 181 9.59 5.84 0.16
C LEU A 181 8.12 5.64 0.56
N LEU A 182 7.21 6.22 -0.20
CA LEU A 182 5.78 6.06 -0.05
C LEU A 182 5.17 5.30 -1.22
N PRO A 183 4.05 4.59 -1.03
CA PRO A 183 3.31 4.00 -2.14
C PRO A 183 2.76 5.08 -3.08
N ASP A 184 2.81 4.80 -4.38
CA ASP A 184 2.12 5.60 -5.40
C ASP A 184 0.60 5.49 -5.24
N LEU A 185 0.13 4.33 -4.77
CA LEU A 185 -1.28 4.07 -4.46
C LEU A 185 -1.39 3.15 -3.25
N THR A 186 -2.25 3.50 -2.31
CA THR A 186 -2.71 2.63 -1.22
C THR A 186 -4.15 2.21 -1.48
N VAL A 187 -4.39 0.92 -1.62
CA VAL A 187 -5.73 0.33 -1.72
C VAL A 187 -6.16 -0.10 -0.32
N LEU A 188 -7.11 0.61 0.25
CA LEU A 188 -7.69 0.26 1.55
C LEU A 188 -8.93 -0.59 1.35
N LEU A 189 -8.88 -1.84 1.82
CA LEU A 189 -10.03 -2.73 1.88
C LEU A 189 -10.74 -2.54 3.23
N ASP A 190 -11.85 -1.80 3.20
CA ASP A 190 -12.65 -1.55 4.41
C ASP A 190 -13.65 -2.69 4.63
N VAL A 191 -13.52 -3.33 5.79
CA VAL A 191 -14.40 -4.42 6.23
C VAL A 191 -14.70 -4.25 7.71
N PRO A 192 -15.96 -4.40 8.15
CA PRO A 192 -16.28 -4.48 9.57
C PRO A 192 -15.45 -5.58 10.28
N GLU A 193 -15.02 -5.32 11.52
CA GLU A 193 -14.18 -6.27 12.29
C GLU A 193 -14.82 -7.65 12.37
N GLU A 194 -16.13 -7.72 12.61
CA GLU A 194 -16.89 -8.96 12.72
C GLU A 194 -16.78 -9.82 11.44
N THR A 195 -16.89 -9.19 10.27
CA THR A 195 -16.74 -9.86 8.98
C THR A 195 -15.31 -10.37 8.79
N GLY A 196 -14.31 -9.53 9.09
CA GLY A 196 -12.89 -9.92 9.02
C GLY A 196 -12.58 -11.10 9.94
N ARG A 197 -13.07 -11.08 11.17
CA ARG A 197 -12.91 -12.15 12.15
C ARG A 197 -13.58 -13.45 11.70
N ALA A 198 -14.78 -13.38 11.17
CA ALA A 198 -15.49 -14.55 10.65
C ALA A 198 -14.70 -15.26 9.53
N ARG A 199 -14.07 -14.46 8.63
CA ARG A 199 -13.24 -14.98 7.53
C ARG A 199 -11.94 -15.63 7.98
N ARG A 200 -11.46 -15.33 9.20
CA ARG A 200 -10.22 -15.88 9.80
C ARG A 200 -10.46 -17.08 10.72
N ALA A 201 -11.71 -17.40 11.06
CA ALA A 201 -12.06 -18.33 12.14
C ALA A 201 -11.48 -19.75 11.99
N GLU A 202 -11.06 -20.14 10.78
CA GLU A 202 -10.59 -21.52 10.50
C GLU A 202 -9.05 -21.69 10.66
N ARG A 203 -8.30 -20.62 10.97
CA ARG A 203 -6.84 -20.68 11.12
C ARG A 203 -6.37 -20.21 12.49
N ALA A 204 -5.19 -20.70 12.91
CA ALA A 204 -4.55 -20.19 14.13
C ALA A 204 -4.26 -18.68 13.99
N ALA A 205 -4.69 -17.92 14.99
CA ALA A 205 -4.45 -16.49 15.06
C ALA A 205 -3.02 -16.20 15.53
N ASP A 206 -2.34 -15.28 14.86
CA ASP A 206 -1.06 -14.75 15.34
C ASP A 206 -1.26 -13.80 16.54
N ARG A 207 -0.16 -13.30 17.10
CA ARG A 207 -0.21 -12.43 18.28
C ARG A 207 -1.04 -11.15 18.07
N MET A 208 -0.94 -10.54 16.89
CA MET A 208 -1.69 -9.32 16.60
C MET A 208 -3.18 -9.60 16.38
N GLU A 209 -3.51 -10.72 15.77
CA GLU A 209 -4.88 -11.15 15.53
C GLU A 209 -5.61 -11.60 16.82
N GLN A 210 -4.86 -11.91 17.90
CA GLN A 210 -5.41 -12.23 19.23
C GLN A 210 -5.83 -11.00 20.03
N GLU A 211 -5.54 -9.80 19.57
CA GLU A 211 -5.98 -8.58 20.23
C GLU A 211 -7.52 -8.48 20.25
N PRO A 212 -8.09 -7.81 21.27
CA PRO A 212 -9.55 -7.73 21.43
C PRO A 212 -10.22 -6.90 20.33
N ALA A 213 -11.51 -7.16 20.08
CA ALA A 213 -12.28 -6.48 19.03
C ALA A 213 -12.20 -4.93 19.05
N PRO A 214 -12.20 -4.24 20.21
CA PRO A 214 -12.02 -2.78 20.24
C PRO A 214 -10.69 -2.31 19.65
N PHE A 215 -9.60 -3.08 19.80
CA PHE A 215 -8.31 -2.78 19.20
C PHE A 215 -8.40 -2.80 17.66
N HIS A 216 -9.04 -3.81 17.09
CA HIS A 216 -9.20 -3.92 15.63
C HIS A 216 -10.15 -2.85 15.07
N GLU A 217 -11.18 -2.44 15.82
CA GLU A 217 -12.03 -1.33 15.40
C GLU A 217 -11.25 0.00 15.40
N GLU A 218 -10.40 0.24 16.40
CA GLU A 218 -9.53 1.42 16.42
C GLU A 218 -8.56 1.43 15.22
N VAL A 219 -7.97 0.27 14.88
CA VAL A 219 -7.14 0.11 13.67
C VAL A 219 -7.93 0.46 12.41
N ARG A 220 -9.18 -0.03 12.28
CA ARG A 220 -10.04 0.29 11.15
C ARG A 220 -10.31 1.78 11.03
N GLN A 221 -10.68 2.42 12.13
CA GLN A 221 -10.93 3.88 12.17
C GLN A 221 -9.68 4.68 11.81
N ALA A 222 -8.51 4.24 12.27
CA ALA A 222 -7.24 4.88 11.93
C ALA A 222 -6.94 4.78 10.43
N PHE A 223 -7.17 3.65 9.78
CA PHE A 223 -7.03 3.54 8.33
C PHE A 223 -7.97 4.47 7.56
N LEU A 224 -9.24 4.57 7.97
CA LEU A 224 -10.20 5.48 7.35
C LEU A 224 -9.79 6.95 7.53
N GLU A 225 -9.20 7.29 8.69
CA GLU A 225 -8.67 8.62 8.94
C GLU A 225 -7.46 8.93 8.03
N LEU A 226 -6.51 8.00 7.89
CA LEU A 226 -5.37 8.13 6.98
C LEU A 226 -5.83 8.34 5.53
N ALA A 227 -6.85 7.60 5.08
CA ALA A 227 -7.41 7.77 3.75
C ALA A 227 -8.06 9.14 3.56
N ARG A 228 -8.76 9.67 4.58
CA ARG A 228 -9.33 11.03 4.54
C ARG A 228 -8.29 12.14 4.51
N GLN A 229 -7.14 11.94 5.16
CA GLN A 229 -6.04 12.90 5.18
C GLN A 229 -5.24 12.94 3.88
N ALA A 230 -5.25 11.87 3.08
CA ALA A 230 -4.49 11.78 1.84
C ALA A 230 -5.31 11.16 0.69
N PRO A 231 -6.47 11.75 0.32
CA PRO A 231 -7.41 11.14 -0.61
C PRO A 231 -6.81 10.90 -2.02
N GLN A 232 -5.80 11.67 -2.40
CA GLN A 232 -5.09 11.51 -3.67
C GLN A 232 -4.21 10.26 -3.73
N ARG A 233 -3.86 9.67 -2.57
CA ARG A 233 -3.01 8.47 -2.46
C ARG A 233 -3.82 7.21 -2.14
N TYR A 234 -5.09 7.36 -1.76
CA TYR A 234 -5.92 6.24 -1.32
C TYR A 234 -7.06 5.92 -2.27
N LEU A 235 -7.25 4.63 -2.51
CA LEU A 235 -8.46 4.05 -3.07
C LEU A 235 -9.12 3.21 -1.96
N VAL A 236 -10.27 3.68 -1.47
CA VAL A 236 -11.03 2.96 -0.43
C VAL A 236 -12.10 2.10 -1.10
N LEU A 237 -12.08 0.81 -0.83
CA LEU A 237 -13.02 -0.17 -1.35
C LEU A 237 -13.77 -0.86 -0.20
N GLN A 238 -15.10 -0.87 -0.26
CA GLN A 238 -15.90 -1.71 0.62
C GLN A 238 -15.72 -3.17 0.22
N ALA A 239 -15.22 -3.99 1.13
CA ALA A 239 -14.82 -5.38 0.83
C ALA A 239 -15.60 -6.42 1.65
N ASP A 240 -16.83 -6.10 2.01
CA ASP A 240 -17.78 -6.97 2.73
C ASP A 240 -18.53 -7.94 1.80
N ALA A 241 -18.57 -7.66 0.49
CA ALA A 241 -19.19 -8.54 -0.49
C ALA A 241 -18.41 -9.86 -0.69
N PRO A 242 -19.09 -10.97 -1.06
CA PRO A 242 -18.42 -12.20 -1.48
C PRO A 242 -17.50 -11.98 -2.68
N VAL A 243 -16.43 -12.76 -2.76
CA VAL A 243 -15.58 -12.84 -3.97
C VAL A 243 -16.31 -13.72 -4.97
N GLU A 244 -16.82 -13.16 -6.06
CA GLU A 244 -17.40 -13.91 -7.18
C GLU A 244 -16.33 -14.34 -8.20
#